data_de6ebe06f4a3449df23aa4d736b46a8f
#
_entry.id   de6ebe06f4a3449df23aa4d736b46a8f
#
_cell.length_a   1.000
_cell.length_b   1.000
_cell.length_c   1.000
_cell.angle_alpha   90.00
_cell.angle_beta   90.00
_cell.angle_gamma   90.00
#
_symmetry.space_group_name_H-M   'P 1'
#
loop_
_entity.id
_entity.type
_entity.pdbx_description
1 polymer ?
#
loop_
_entity_poly.entity_id
_entity_poly.type
_entity_poly.pdbx_seq_one_letter_code
_entity_poly.pdbx_strand_id
1 'polypeptide(L)'
;MKYTCWALSAAVAAAISSSALAQSTEFSGDLRFGYYSFDREERNGTNPDDGQWRLRARAGLLWTINDTYSVKGRYAARVHHEDNDSEFRLYRGLNGGSSIGPGQSTLDELYVRARYGNWDHRIGRFQSNNRLVGVAAKSFSRTNSISWDVGWTDGIQSTWRGPKGWNLTGIIERNDKEEGPSNLRRAPLGFDKSESRATYYLALDSRETDGLWAQRSVDITYIPSSLYYNGYAAGQTEDYLGITGRLATQVTIRNEMKLVSGVELAYAPDTPRAAVMNLPGAGDVDGFAWQVSINLMDIAPGHSVGFVHGENDAGWLLSTDFGNNASLTELRYAWRPMSGHLFEARIRQREDLIQQRTAVRKRSEQDFYVRYSISI
;
A
#
# COMPACT_ATOMS: atom_id res chain seq x y z
N MET A 1 -18.12 -25.62 -5.09
CA MET A 1 -17.73 -24.53 -5.99
C MET A 1 -18.88 -23.82 -6.72
N LYS A 2 -20.12 -24.23 -6.63
CA LYS A 2 -21.26 -23.57 -7.32
C LYS A 2 -22.04 -22.55 -6.47
N TYR A 3 -21.78 -22.44 -5.17
CA TYR A 3 -22.65 -21.68 -4.27
C TYR A 3 -22.14 -20.29 -3.87
N THR A 4 -20.87 -19.99 -4.00
CA THR A 4 -20.30 -18.67 -3.64
C THR A 4 -20.46 -17.60 -4.73
N CYS A 5 -20.44 -17.99 -6.01
CA CYS A 5 -20.79 -17.06 -7.10
C CYS A 5 -22.26 -16.65 -7.07
N TRP A 6 -23.14 -17.56 -6.63
CA TRP A 6 -24.58 -17.28 -6.54
C TRP A 6 -24.95 -16.30 -5.43
N ALA A 7 -24.18 -16.29 -4.31
CA ALA A 7 -24.43 -15.35 -3.22
C ALA A 7 -24.09 -13.91 -3.60
N LEU A 8 -23.00 -13.68 -4.34
CA LEU A 8 -22.66 -12.35 -4.84
C LEU A 8 -23.60 -11.91 -5.96
N SER A 9 -23.97 -12.82 -6.87
CA SER A 9 -24.95 -12.57 -7.93
C SER A 9 -26.35 -12.34 -7.37
N ALA A 10 -26.74 -13.04 -6.30
CA ALA A 10 -28.02 -12.85 -5.63
C ALA A 10 -28.08 -11.52 -4.86
N ALA A 11 -26.99 -11.09 -4.21
CA ALA A 11 -26.93 -9.79 -3.54
C ALA A 11 -26.99 -8.63 -4.55
N VAL A 12 -26.35 -8.76 -5.70
CA VAL A 12 -26.42 -7.80 -6.80
C VAL A 12 -27.81 -7.84 -7.46
N ALA A 13 -28.38 -9.03 -7.68
CA ALA A 13 -29.74 -9.18 -8.26
C ALA A 13 -30.84 -8.73 -7.30
N ALA A 14 -30.73 -8.94 -6.00
CA ALA A 14 -31.66 -8.43 -4.99
C ALA A 14 -31.61 -6.90 -4.87
N ALA A 15 -30.46 -6.28 -5.10
CA ALA A 15 -30.32 -4.82 -5.18
C ALA A 15 -30.97 -4.23 -6.46
N ILE A 16 -31.09 -5.03 -7.53
CA ILE A 16 -31.67 -4.61 -8.81
C ILE A 16 -33.22 -4.80 -8.81
N SER A 17 -33.73 -5.74 -8.02
CA SER A 17 -35.18 -6.03 -8.01
C SER A 17 -36.03 -5.10 -7.14
N SER A 18 -35.43 -4.27 -6.30
CA SER A 18 -36.12 -3.14 -5.70
C SER A 18 -36.15 -2.01 -6.75
N SER A 19 -37.30 -1.44 -7.02
CA SER A 19 -37.54 -0.28 -7.90
C SER A 19 -36.84 1.02 -7.44
N ALA A 20 -35.70 0.91 -6.77
CA ALA A 20 -34.81 2.00 -6.46
C ALA A 20 -34.05 2.35 -7.74
N LEU A 21 -34.52 3.34 -8.46
CA LEU A 21 -33.76 4.02 -9.51
C LEU A 21 -32.39 4.44 -8.91
N ALA A 22 -31.31 4.06 -9.56
CA ALA A 22 -29.99 4.56 -9.21
C ALA A 22 -30.04 6.09 -9.19
N GLN A 23 -29.68 6.69 -8.05
CA GLN A 23 -29.73 8.15 -7.92
C GLN A 23 -28.65 8.82 -8.77
N SER A 24 -27.48 8.19 -8.90
CA SER A 24 -26.40 8.69 -9.74
C SER A 24 -25.39 7.62 -10.13
N THR A 25 -24.69 7.90 -11.21
CA THR A 25 -23.56 7.12 -11.70
C THR A 25 -22.39 8.06 -11.92
N GLU A 26 -21.26 7.80 -11.28
CA GLU A 26 -20.06 8.61 -11.38
C GLU A 26 -18.93 7.79 -12.01
N PHE A 27 -18.32 8.33 -13.05
CA PHE A 27 -17.14 7.76 -13.66
C PHE A 27 -15.90 8.37 -13.03
N SER A 28 -14.85 7.58 -12.93
CA SER A 28 -13.54 8.02 -12.44
C SER A 28 -12.46 7.30 -13.21
N GLY A 29 -11.29 7.93 -13.34
CA GLY A 29 -10.17 7.30 -13.99
C GLY A 29 -8.86 7.92 -13.57
N ASP A 30 -7.78 7.18 -13.73
CA ASP A 30 -6.43 7.73 -13.67
C ASP A 30 -5.55 7.08 -14.74
N LEU A 31 -4.73 7.91 -15.36
CA LEU A 31 -3.68 7.52 -16.28
C LEU A 31 -2.36 8.00 -15.70
N ARG A 32 -1.38 7.12 -15.62
CA ARG A 32 -0.03 7.45 -15.17
C ARG A 32 0.99 6.90 -16.15
N PHE A 33 1.76 7.79 -16.73
CA PHE A 33 2.78 7.46 -17.70
C PHE A 33 4.11 8.07 -17.28
N GLY A 34 5.23 7.39 -17.53
CA GLY A 34 6.55 7.95 -17.27
C GLY A 34 7.68 6.97 -17.51
N TYR A 35 8.87 7.49 -17.32
CA TYR A 35 10.12 6.75 -17.42
C TYR A 35 10.64 6.43 -16.03
N TYR A 36 11.10 5.22 -15.85
CA TYR A 36 11.72 4.71 -14.63
C TYR A 36 13.05 4.08 -14.97
N SER A 37 14.09 4.44 -14.24
CA SER A 37 15.43 3.88 -14.38
C SER A 37 15.95 3.46 -13.01
N PHE A 38 16.72 2.40 -12.97
CA PHE A 38 17.45 1.98 -11.78
C PHE A 38 18.85 1.47 -12.14
N ASP A 39 19.76 1.65 -11.18
CA ASP A 39 21.06 1.03 -11.10
C ASP A 39 21.13 0.27 -9.77
N ARG A 40 21.54 -0.99 -9.81
CA ARG A 40 21.48 -1.85 -8.64
C ARG A 40 22.73 -2.71 -8.52
N GLU A 41 23.25 -2.76 -7.31
CA GLU A 41 24.23 -3.74 -6.90
C GLU A 41 23.52 -4.87 -6.16
N GLU A 42 23.43 -6.04 -6.77
CA GLU A 42 22.75 -7.19 -6.16
C GLU A 42 23.65 -7.93 -5.18
N ARG A 43 23.02 -8.64 -4.22
CA ARG A 43 23.71 -9.43 -3.19
C ARG A 43 24.61 -10.54 -3.74
N ASN A 44 24.34 -11.04 -4.95
CA ASN A 44 25.16 -12.04 -5.64
C ASN A 44 26.36 -11.47 -6.41
N GLY A 45 26.57 -10.16 -6.36
CA GLY A 45 27.66 -9.47 -7.05
C GLY A 45 27.35 -8.98 -8.44
N THR A 46 26.15 -9.24 -8.99
CA THR A 46 25.73 -8.67 -10.27
C THR A 46 25.30 -7.22 -10.15
N ASN A 47 25.41 -6.45 -11.23
CA ASN A 47 25.06 -5.04 -11.31
C ASN A 47 24.05 -4.83 -12.45
N PRO A 48 22.76 -5.18 -12.28
CA PRO A 48 21.75 -4.86 -13.27
C PRO A 48 21.40 -3.38 -13.23
N ASP A 49 21.34 -2.78 -14.40
CA ASP A 49 20.74 -1.48 -14.68
C ASP A 49 19.60 -1.65 -15.70
N ASP A 50 18.60 -0.80 -15.60
CA ASP A 50 17.47 -0.85 -16.53
C ASP A 50 16.76 0.50 -16.62
N GLY A 51 16.16 0.75 -17.78
CA GLY A 51 15.36 1.94 -18.06
C GLY A 51 14.06 1.57 -18.78
N GLN A 52 12.92 1.87 -18.18
CA GLN A 52 11.63 1.42 -18.67
C GLN A 52 10.61 2.58 -18.78
N TRP A 53 9.91 2.61 -19.92
CA TRP A 53 8.67 3.33 -20.03
C TRP A 53 7.54 2.51 -19.40
N ARG A 54 6.77 3.13 -18.52
CA ARG A 54 5.69 2.49 -17.79
C ARG A 54 4.40 3.25 -17.93
N LEU A 55 3.30 2.51 -18.09
CA LEU A 55 1.95 3.02 -18.10
C LEU A 55 1.10 2.27 -17.06
N ARG A 56 0.31 3.01 -16.28
CA ARG A 56 -0.78 2.48 -15.47
C ARG A 56 -2.07 3.20 -15.84
N ALA A 57 -3.10 2.45 -16.16
CA ALA A 57 -4.43 2.99 -16.45
C ALA A 57 -5.47 2.40 -15.49
N ARG A 58 -6.41 3.22 -15.05
CA ARG A 58 -7.57 2.80 -14.26
C ARG A 58 -8.83 3.46 -14.79
N ALA A 59 -9.93 2.69 -14.81
CA ALA A 59 -11.26 3.18 -15.15
C ALA A 59 -12.27 2.64 -14.15
N GLY A 60 -13.04 3.47 -13.49
CA GLY A 60 -13.93 3.11 -12.41
C GLY A 60 -15.33 3.69 -12.57
N LEU A 61 -16.29 2.96 -12.00
CA LEU A 61 -17.68 3.32 -11.91
C LEU A 61 -18.13 3.23 -10.46
N LEU A 62 -18.75 4.29 -9.95
CA LEU A 62 -19.49 4.30 -8.70
C LEU A 62 -20.98 4.42 -9.03
N TRP A 63 -21.75 3.41 -8.68
CA TRP A 63 -23.17 3.39 -8.80
C TRP A 63 -23.83 3.60 -7.44
N THR A 64 -24.45 4.75 -7.24
CA THR A 64 -25.20 5.09 -6.04
C THR A 64 -26.63 4.59 -6.19
N ILE A 65 -26.99 3.60 -5.38
CA ILE A 65 -28.33 2.99 -5.38
C ILE A 65 -29.30 3.88 -4.61
N ASN A 66 -28.88 4.34 -3.43
CA ASN A 66 -29.63 5.27 -2.58
C ASN A 66 -28.65 5.97 -1.62
N ASP A 67 -29.15 6.77 -0.68
CA ASP A 67 -28.33 7.53 0.28
C ASP A 67 -27.45 6.65 1.17
N THR A 68 -27.80 5.38 1.35
CA THR A 68 -27.08 4.42 2.18
C THR A 68 -26.12 3.53 1.38
N TYR A 69 -26.57 3.04 0.23
CA TYR A 69 -25.86 1.99 -0.51
C TYR A 69 -25.30 2.46 -1.84
N SER A 70 -24.08 2.04 -2.12
CA SER A 70 -23.45 2.18 -3.44
C SER A 70 -22.58 0.97 -3.78
N VAL A 71 -22.30 0.79 -5.08
CA VAL A 71 -21.40 -0.25 -5.61
C VAL A 71 -20.29 0.44 -6.38
N LYS A 72 -19.04 0.06 -6.10
CA LYS A 72 -17.86 0.53 -6.83
C LYS A 72 -17.22 -0.62 -7.60
N GLY A 73 -16.92 -0.39 -8.87
CA GLY A 73 -16.05 -1.23 -9.67
C GLY A 73 -14.94 -0.40 -10.29
N ARG A 74 -13.71 -0.90 -10.35
CA ARG A 74 -12.62 -0.24 -11.05
C ARG A 74 -11.69 -1.27 -11.70
N TYR A 75 -11.53 -1.14 -13.00
CA TYR A 75 -10.54 -1.86 -13.77
C TYR A 75 -9.19 -1.15 -13.70
N ALA A 76 -8.12 -1.91 -13.62
CA ALA A 76 -6.75 -1.40 -13.58
C ALA A 76 -5.83 -2.28 -14.45
N ALA A 77 -4.92 -1.65 -15.18
CA ALA A 77 -3.94 -2.31 -16.02
C ALA A 77 -2.55 -1.67 -15.85
N ARG A 78 -1.50 -2.48 -16.02
CA ARG A 78 -0.10 -2.05 -16.01
C ARG A 78 0.61 -2.65 -17.21
N VAL A 79 1.34 -1.79 -17.91
CA VAL A 79 2.21 -2.19 -19.00
C VAL A 79 3.56 -1.46 -18.90
N HIS A 80 4.59 -2.03 -19.48
CA HIS A 80 5.85 -1.37 -19.78
C HIS A 80 6.32 -1.77 -21.18
N HIS A 81 7.45 -1.25 -21.65
CA HIS A 81 7.84 -1.42 -23.03
C HIS A 81 8.13 -2.89 -23.42
N GLU A 82 8.47 -3.75 -22.46
CA GLU A 82 8.74 -5.18 -22.70
C GLU A 82 7.50 -6.05 -22.51
N ASP A 83 6.66 -5.72 -21.47
CA ASP A 83 5.43 -6.44 -21.16
C ASP A 83 4.23 -5.52 -21.37
N ASN A 84 3.72 -5.50 -22.57
CA ASN A 84 2.63 -4.63 -23.03
C ASN A 84 1.28 -5.34 -23.20
N ASP A 85 1.19 -6.62 -22.86
CA ASP A 85 -0.07 -7.34 -22.77
C ASP A 85 -0.97 -6.76 -21.66
N SER A 86 -2.20 -7.23 -21.61
CA SER A 86 -3.13 -6.86 -20.54
C SER A 86 -3.87 -8.11 -20.04
N GLU A 87 -3.11 -9.17 -19.75
CA GLU A 87 -3.69 -10.42 -19.25
C GLU A 87 -4.54 -10.16 -18.00
N PHE A 88 -5.81 -10.54 -18.05
CA PHE A 88 -6.72 -10.31 -16.95
C PHE A 88 -6.54 -11.32 -15.83
N ARG A 89 -6.29 -10.84 -14.61
CA ARG A 89 -6.10 -11.62 -13.39
C ARG A 89 -7.04 -11.13 -12.29
N LEU A 90 -8.10 -11.88 -11.98
CA LEU A 90 -9.09 -11.43 -11.01
C LEU A 90 -8.61 -11.50 -9.56
N TYR A 91 -7.87 -12.51 -9.17
CA TYR A 91 -7.60 -12.81 -7.77
C TYR A 91 -6.12 -13.01 -7.42
N ARG A 92 -5.23 -13.10 -8.38
CA ARG A 92 -3.81 -13.42 -8.12
C ARG A 92 -2.89 -12.75 -9.14
N GLY A 93 -1.91 -12.01 -8.67
CA GLY A 93 -0.82 -11.50 -9.50
C GLY A 93 0.19 -12.59 -9.91
N LEU A 94 1.21 -12.22 -10.68
CA LEU A 94 2.25 -13.15 -11.18
C LEU A 94 2.94 -13.95 -10.06
N ASN A 95 3.18 -13.32 -8.92
CA ASN A 95 3.90 -13.92 -7.80
C ASN A 95 2.97 -14.37 -6.67
N GLY A 96 1.70 -14.58 -6.95
CA GLY A 96 0.74 -15.03 -5.95
C GLY A 96 0.22 -13.96 -5.00
N GLY A 97 0.67 -12.70 -5.10
CA GLY A 97 0.30 -11.61 -4.20
C GLY A 97 -0.98 -10.86 -4.59
N SER A 98 -1.43 -9.94 -3.73
CA SER A 98 -2.56 -9.02 -3.95
C SER A 98 -2.18 -7.81 -4.82
N SER A 99 -1.43 -8.03 -5.88
CA SER A 99 -1.01 -7.01 -6.83
C SER A 99 -0.78 -7.60 -8.21
N ILE A 100 -0.92 -6.78 -9.26
CA ILE A 100 -0.57 -7.16 -10.62
C ILE A 100 0.80 -6.62 -11.02
N GLY A 101 1.51 -7.39 -11.85
CA GLY A 101 2.74 -7.02 -12.53
C GLY A 101 2.50 -6.26 -13.84
N PRO A 102 3.57 -5.87 -14.54
CA PRO A 102 3.50 -5.43 -15.94
C PRO A 102 2.88 -6.53 -16.83
N GLY A 103 2.21 -6.13 -17.92
CA GLY A 103 1.49 -7.04 -18.81
C GLY A 103 0.21 -7.63 -18.21
N GLN A 104 -0.26 -7.10 -17.07
CA GLN A 104 -1.43 -7.62 -16.38
C GLN A 104 -2.48 -6.55 -16.10
N SER A 105 -3.74 -7.02 -15.96
CA SER A 105 -4.89 -6.23 -15.58
C SER A 105 -5.78 -6.95 -14.57
N THR A 106 -6.60 -6.19 -13.83
CA THR A 106 -7.51 -6.73 -12.82
C THR A 106 -8.67 -5.77 -12.54
N LEU A 107 -9.62 -6.23 -11.72
CA LEU A 107 -10.48 -5.32 -10.96
C LEU A 107 -9.78 -5.02 -9.63
N ASP A 108 -9.22 -3.81 -9.45
CA ASP A 108 -8.53 -3.42 -8.21
C ASP A 108 -9.48 -2.79 -7.17
N GLU A 109 -10.72 -2.48 -7.58
CA GLU A 109 -11.84 -2.22 -6.69
C GLU A 109 -13.09 -2.95 -7.19
N LEU A 110 -13.77 -3.65 -6.30
CA LEU A 110 -15.07 -4.27 -6.52
C LEU A 110 -15.74 -4.49 -5.15
N TYR A 111 -16.52 -3.52 -4.68
CA TYR A 111 -17.14 -3.58 -3.37
C TYR A 111 -18.53 -2.97 -3.32
N VAL A 112 -19.30 -3.45 -2.35
CA VAL A 112 -20.51 -2.79 -1.88
C VAL A 112 -20.12 -1.90 -0.71
N ARG A 113 -20.66 -0.68 -0.70
CA ARG A 113 -20.50 0.29 0.37
C ARG A 113 -21.82 0.60 1.03
N ALA A 114 -21.83 0.66 2.36
CA ALA A 114 -22.96 1.13 3.16
C ALA A 114 -22.51 2.28 4.05
N ARG A 115 -23.24 3.40 4.00
CA ARG A 115 -23.05 4.57 4.89
C ARG A 115 -24.27 4.74 5.78
N TYR A 116 -24.06 4.71 7.08
CA TYR A 116 -25.14 4.91 8.04
C TYR A 116 -24.63 5.75 9.24
N GLY A 117 -25.22 6.90 9.41
CA GLY A 117 -24.75 7.89 10.40
C GLY A 117 -23.26 8.20 10.19
N ASN A 118 -22.46 7.96 11.21
CA ASN A 118 -21.00 8.18 11.16
C ASN A 118 -20.21 6.97 10.65
N TRP A 119 -20.87 5.90 10.26
CA TRP A 119 -20.23 4.68 9.79
C TRP A 119 -20.17 4.60 8.27
N ASP A 120 -19.03 4.07 7.78
CA ASP A 120 -18.76 3.78 6.38
C ASP A 120 -18.23 2.35 6.28
N HIS A 121 -19.01 1.44 5.72
CA HIS A 121 -18.66 0.04 5.58
C HIS A 121 -18.40 -0.28 4.11
N ARG A 122 -17.37 -1.11 3.85
CA ARG A 122 -17.07 -1.66 2.53
C ARG A 122 -16.88 -3.16 2.64
N ILE A 123 -17.47 -3.92 1.73
CA ILE A 123 -17.36 -5.39 1.67
C ILE A 123 -16.99 -5.77 0.24
N GLY A 124 -15.88 -6.47 0.09
CA GLY A 124 -15.34 -6.90 -1.21
C GLY A 124 -13.88 -6.48 -1.38
N ARG A 125 -13.53 -6.05 -2.58
CA ARG A 125 -12.18 -5.61 -2.96
C ARG A 125 -12.08 -4.09 -2.93
N PHE A 126 -11.15 -3.55 -2.14
CA PHE A 126 -10.99 -2.11 -1.97
C PHE A 126 -9.52 -1.70 -1.82
N GLN A 127 -9.27 -0.40 -1.95
CA GLN A 127 -7.97 0.21 -1.65
C GLN A 127 -7.95 0.70 -0.20
N SER A 128 -6.85 0.41 0.50
CA SER A 128 -6.58 0.95 1.82
C SER A 128 -5.13 1.39 1.90
N ASN A 129 -4.92 2.68 2.13
CA ASN A 129 -3.59 3.28 2.20
C ASN A 129 -3.50 4.17 3.43
N ASN A 130 -2.53 3.87 4.28
CA ASN A 130 -2.21 4.68 5.45
C ASN A 130 -0.72 5.09 5.38
N ARG A 131 -0.46 6.32 4.99
CA ARG A 131 0.87 6.87 4.75
C ARG A 131 1.10 8.12 5.56
N LEU A 132 2.37 8.37 5.88
CA LEU A 132 2.80 9.67 6.39
C LEU A 132 2.50 10.76 5.34
N VAL A 133 1.89 11.86 5.78
CA VAL A 133 1.53 12.96 4.89
C VAL A 133 2.78 13.64 4.34
N GLY A 134 2.73 14.08 3.06
CA GLY A 134 3.82 14.79 2.40
C GLY A 134 3.92 14.48 0.90
N VAL A 135 4.90 15.09 0.25
CA VAL A 135 5.21 14.88 -1.18
C VAL A 135 5.83 13.49 -1.39
N ALA A 136 6.83 13.15 -0.58
CA ALA A 136 7.50 11.86 -0.61
C ALA A 136 6.84 10.85 0.36
N ALA A 137 5.50 10.81 0.38
CA ALA A 137 4.73 10.00 1.31
C ALA A 137 5.08 8.51 1.25
N LYS A 138 5.46 7.94 2.38
CA LYS A 138 5.81 6.53 2.60
C LYS A 138 5.02 5.95 3.77
N SER A 139 5.10 4.63 3.93
CA SER A 139 4.46 3.93 5.04
C SER A 139 5.21 2.68 5.46
N PHE A 140 5.25 2.44 6.76
CA PHE A 140 5.58 1.14 7.33
C PHE A 140 4.36 0.23 7.46
N SER A 141 3.16 0.73 7.27
CA SER A 141 1.90 0.02 7.44
C SER A 141 1.22 -0.27 6.09
N ARG A 142 -0.09 -0.25 6.08
CA ARG A 142 -0.95 -0.66 4.97
C ARG A 142 -0.87 0.29 3.78
N THR A 143 -0.44 -0.24 2.63
CA THR A 143 -0.43 0.49 1.36
C THR A 143 -0.68 -0.48 0.21
N ASN A 144 -1.78 -0.31 -0.54
CA ASN A 144 -2.14 -1.21 -1.64
C ASN A 144 -1.53 -0.79 -2.98
N SER A 145 -1.60 0.48 -3.32
CA SER A 145 -1.14 0.96 -4.63
C SER A 145 -0.11 2.04 -4.47
N ILE A 146 1.16 1.65 -4.46
CA ILE A 146 2.30 2.55 -4.41
C ILE A 146 2.83 2.83 -5.82
N SER A 147 3.22 4.07 -6.09
CA SER A 147 3.86 4.46 -7.33
C SER A 147 3.20 3.87 -8.58
N TRP A 148 3.80 2.84 -9.17
CA TRP A 148 3.33 2.13 -10.36
C TRP A 148 2.48 0.91 -10.02
N ASP A 149 2.56 0.41 -8.80
CA ASP A 149 1.91 -0.84 -8.43
C ASP A 149 0.39 -0.69 -8.34
N VAL A 150 -0.29 -1.77 -8.66
CA VAL A 150 -1.72 -1.93 -8.49
C VAL A 150 -1.93 -3.11 -7.57
N GLY A 151 -2.29 -2.82 -6.33
CA GLY A 151 -2.60 -3.81 -5.31
C GLY A 151 -3.99 -3.56 -4.74
N TRP A 152 -4.49 -4.48 -3.93
CA TRP A 152 -5.83 -4.41 -3.33
C TRP A 152 -5.89 -5.10 -1.98
N THR A 153 -7.01 -4.93 -1.29
CA THR A 153 -7.42 -5.66 -0.10
C THR A 153 -8.75 -6.34 -0.36
N ASP A 154 -8.85 -7.64 -0.13
CA ASP A 154 -10.11 -8.39 -0.18
C ASP A 154 -10.61 -8.64 1.25
N GLY A 155 -11.79 -8.11 1.60
CA GLY A 155 -12.27 -8.21 2.97
C GLY A 155 -13.42 -7.27 3.33
N ILE A 156 -13.46 -6.91 4.60
CA ILE A 156 -14.44 -5.98 5.18
C ILE A 156 -13.69 -4.83 5.82
N GLN A 157 -14.07 -3.61 5.49
CA GLN A 157 -13.60 -2.39 6.15
C GLN A 157 -14.77 -1.68 6.79
N SER A 158 -14.60 -1.24 8.03
CA SER A 158 -15.56 -0.38 8.74
C SER A 158 -14.82 0.84 9.28
N THR A 159 -15.28 2.02 8.91
CA THR A 159 -14.71 3.29 9.39
C THR A 159 -15.78 4.07 10.14
N TRP A 160 -15.53 4.37 11.40
CA TRP A 160 -16.29 5.33 12.18
C TRP A 160 -15.67 6.71 12.07
N ARG A 161 -16.47 7.70 11.70
CA ARG A 161 -16.06 9.12 11.64
C ARG A 161 -16.42 9.80 12.94
N GLY A 162 -15.42 10.01 13.76
CA GLY A 162 -15.56 10.64 15.07
C GLY A 162 -15.55 12.16 14.99
N PRO A 163 -15.64 12.81 16.16
CA PRO A 163 -15.56 14.25 16.27
C PRO A 163 -14.14 14.77 15.94
N LYS A 164 -14.05 16.04 15.53
CA LYS A 164 -12.79 16.74 15.28
C LYS A 164 -11.86 16.03 14.30
N GLY A 165 -12.41 15.38 13.25
CA GLY A 165 -11.64 14.72 12.19
C GLY A 165 -10.96 13.40 12.59
N TRP A 166 -11.25 12.84 13.77
CA TRP A 166 -10.79 11.51 14.13
C TRP A 166 -11.59 10.42 13.42
N ASN A 167 -10.89 9.43 12.92
CA ASN A 167 -11.48 8.25 12.30
C ASN A 167 -10.94 6.99 12.98
N LEU A 168 -11.83 6.04 13.26
CA LEU A 168 -11.46 4.69 13.70
C LEU A 168 -11.79 3.72 12.55
N THR A 169 -10.77 3.06 12.01
CA THR A 169 -10.92 2.12 10.88
C THR A 169 -10.51 0.73 11.31
N GLY A 170 -11.43 -0.23 11.19
CA GLY A 170 -11.16 -1.66 11.31
C GLY A 170 -11.22 -2.34 9.96
N ILE A 171 -10.28 -3.27 9.69
CA ILE A 171 -10.28 -4.12 8.50
C ILE A 171 -10.07 -5.57 8.93
N ILE A 172 -10.92 -6.44 8.39
CA ILE A 172 -10.71 -7.88 8.40
C ILE A 172 -10.45 -8.28 6.96
N GLU A 173 -9.25 -8.78 6.70
CA GLU A 173 -8.80 -9.19 5.38
C GLU A 173 -8.58 -10.70 5.40
N ARG A 174 -9.01 -11.38 4.37
CA ARG A 174 -8.78 -12.80 4.21
C ARG A 174 -7.60 -13.01 3.27
N ASN A 175 -6.59 -13.74 3.74
CA ASN A 175 -5.35 -14.02 3.03
C ASN A 175 -5.12 -15.52 2.83
N ASP A 176 -4.32 -15.84 1.83
CA ASP A 176 -3.75 -17.16 1.67
C ASP A 176 -2.72 -17.43 2.80
N LYS A 177 -2.68 -18.64 3.34
CA LYS A 177 -1.78 -19.06 4.41
C LYS A 177 -0.37 -19.44 3.91
N GLU A 178 -0.21 -19.69 2.63
CA GLU A 178 1.04 -20.18 2.04
C GLU A 178 2.09 -19.09 1.81
N GLU A 179 2.43 -18.31 2.83
CA GLU A 179 3.50 -17.34 2.70
C GLU A 179 4.77 -17.78 3.43
N GLY A 180 5.92 -17.40 2.86
CA GLY A 180 7.21 -17.70 3.43
C GLY A 180 7.50 -16.95 4.72
N PRO A 181 8.46 -17.44 5.52
CA PRO A 181 8.76 -16.92 6.84
C PRO A 181 9.24 -15.48 6.86
N SER A 182 9.72 -14.97 5.73
CA SER A 182 10.21 -13.59 5.59
C SER A 182 9.25 -12.68 4.84
N ASN A 183 8.03 -13.15 4.53
CA ASN A 183 7.12 -12.44 3.67
C ASN A 183 5.67 -12.54 4.17
N LEU A 184 5.30 -11.62 5.04
CA LEU A 184 3.93 -11.47 5.52
C LEU A 184 3.05 -10.70 4.53
N ARG A 185 3.25 -10.89 3.24
CA ARG A 185 2.40 -10.27 2.24
C ARG A 185 0.99 -10.80 2.39
N ARG A 186 0.06 -9.89 2.39
CA ARG A 186 -1.36 -10.18 2.32
C ARG A 186 -1.66 -10.65 0.91
N ALA A 187 -1.57 -11.95 0.69
CA ALA A 187 -1.93 -12.55 -0.59
C ALA A 187 -3.46 -12.59 -0.72
N PRO A 188 -4.02 -12.39 -1.90
CA PRO A 188 -5.44 -12.53 -2.11
C PRO A 188 -5.85 -13.98 -1.91
N LEU A 189 -7.12 -14.14 -1.57
CA LEU A 189 -7.74 -15.43 -1.46
C LEU A 189 -7.64 -16.19 -2.78
N GLY A 190 -6.95 -17.33 -2.79
CA GLY A 190 -7.17 -18.33 -3.79
C GLY A 190 -8.52 -19.00 -3.50
N PHE A 191 -9.52 -18.78 -4.35
CA PHE A 191 -10.84 -19.39 -4.20
C PHE A 191 -10.83 -20.91 -4.33
N ASP A 192 -9.73 -21.46 -4.79
CA ASP A 192 -9.44 -22.89 -4.97
C ASP A 192 -8.70 -23.51 -3.79
N LYS A 193 -8.22 -22.70 -2.82
CA LYS A 193 -7.47 -23.19 -1.67
C LYS A 193 -8.33 -23.34 -0.45
N SER A 194 -8.14 -24.45 0.26
CA SER A 194 -8.82 -24.74 1.52
C SER A 194 -8.22 -23.98 2.71
N GLU A 195 -6.97 -23.56 2.60
CA GLU A 195 -6.25 -22.88 3.66
C GLU A 195 -6.20 -21.37 3.47
N SER A 196 -6.73 -20.65 4.44
CA SER A 196 -6.67 -19.19 4.47
C SER A 196 -6.67 -18.73 5.91
N ARG A 197 -6.15 -17.53 6.15
CA ARG A 197 -6.18 -16.86 7.44
C ARG A 197 -6.83 -15.49 7.33
N ALA A 198 -7.37 -15.00 8.43
CA ALA A 198 -7.78 -13.61 8.55
C ALA A 198 -6.59 -12.78 9.02
N THR A 199 -6.42 -11.59 8.46
CA THR A 199 -5.55 -10.53 8.98
C THR A 199 -6.43 -9.41 9.53
N TYR A 200 -6.07 -8.88 10.68
CA TYR A 200 -6.81 -7.84 11.37
C TYR A 200 -5.98 -6.55 11.36
N TYR A 201 -6.65 -5.46 11.05
CA TYR A 201 -6.07 -4.13 11.09
C TYR A 201 -6.99 -3.17 11.82
N LEU A 202 -6.43 -2.37 12.71
CA LEU A 202 -7.16 -1.32 13.42
C LEU A 202 -6.32 -0.04 13.37
N ALA A 203 -6.94 1.07 12.98
CA ALA A 203 -6.28 2.38 12.94
C ALA A 203 -7.15 3.45 13.56
N LEU A 204 -6.54 4.31 14.36
CA LEU A 204 -7.08 5.59 14.79
C LEU A 204 -6.26 6.68 14.12
N ASP A 205 -6.88 7.50 13.29
CA ASP A 205 -6.22 8.58 12.57
C ASP A 205 -6.98 9.91 12.64
N SER A 206 -6.24 11.00 12.59
CA SER A 206 -6.76 12.35 12.42
C SER A 206 -5.88 13.11 11.46
N ARG A 207 -6.49 13.85 10.53
CA ARG A 207 -5.83 14.74 9.59
C ARG A 207 -6.49 16.12 9.62
N GLU A 208 -5.67 17.13 9.71
CA GLU A 208 -6.11 18.53 9.71
C GLU A 208 -5.47 19.26 8.53
N THR A 209 -6.23 20.13 7.87
CA THR A 209 -5.75 20.94 6.74
C THR A 209 -5.15 22.26 7.17
N ASP A 210 -5.62 22.82 8.30
CA ASP A 210 -5.31 24.18 8.74
C ASP A 210 -4.76 24.28 10.17
N GLY A 211 -4.72 23.17 10.91
CA GLY A 211 -4.12 23.09 12.25
C GLY A 211 -2.62 22.84 12.22
N LEU A 212 -1.97 22.95 13.39
CA LEU A 212 -0.56 22.57 13.57
C LEU A 212 -0.31 21.08 13.25
N TRP A 213 -1.27 20.24 13.54
CA TRP A 213 -1.17 18.78 13.41
C TRP A 213 -1.72 18.33 12.05
N ALA A 214 -0.86 18.20 11.06
CA ALA A 214 -1.25 17.68 9.74
C ALA A 214 -1.71 16.22 9.79
N GLN A 215 -1.13 15.43 10.70
CA GLN A 215 -1.50 14.02 10.90
C GLN A 215 -1.16 13.56 12.31
N ARG A 216 -2.07 12.78 12.91
CA ARG A 216 -1.85 11.98 14.12
C ARG A 216 -2.48 10.62 13.86
N SER A 217 -1.72 9.55 13.97
CA SER A 217 -2.22 8.21 13.65
C SER A 217 -1.50 7.16 14.45
N VAL A 218 -2.25 6.16 14.89
CA VAL A 218 -1.70 4.88 15.37
C VAL A 218 -2.46 3.76 14.71
N ASP A 219 -1.75 2.71 14.29
CA ASP A 219 -2.39 1.51 13.78
C ASP A 219 -1.71 0.23 14.26
N ILE A 220 -2.48 -0.83 14.25
CA ILE A 220 -2.08 -2.17 14.66
C ILE A 220 -2.47 -3.13 13.53
N THR A 221 -1.55 -4.00 13.14
CA THR A 221 -1.78 -5.12 12.25
C THR A 221 -1.48 -6.42 12.99
N TYR A 222 -2.45 -7.33 13.03
CA TYR A 222 -2.30 -8.65 13.63
C TYR A 222 -2.54 -9.74 12.59
N ILE A 223 -1.57 -10.63 12.43
CA ILE A 223 -1.59 -11.71 11.44
C ILE A 223 -1.32 -13.03 12.18
N PRO A 224 -2.36 -13.81 12.48
CA PRO A 224 -2.22 -15.06 13.22
C PRO A 224 -1.44 -16.10 12.40
N SER A 225 -0.65 -16.92 13.08
CA SER A 225 0.08 -18.08 12.53
C SER A 225 0.92 -17.74 11.28
N SER A 226 1.62 -16.62 11.29
CA SER A 226 2.29 -16.08 10.10
C SER A 226 3.81 -16.16 10.15
N LEU A 227 4.42 -16.27 11.34
CA LEU A 227 5.85 -16.44 11.50
C LEU A 227 6.21 -17.91 11.65
N TYR A 228 7.20 -18.37 10.91
CA TYR A 228 7.80 -19.69 11.09
C TYR A 228 9.01 -19.58 12.02
N TYR A 229 8.90 -20.14 13.20
CA TYR A 229 9.93 -20.04 14.22
C TYR A 229 11.29 -20.64 13.81
N ASN A 230 11.28 -21.79 13.15
CA ASN A 230 12.48 -22.52 12.71
C ASN A 230 12.58 -22.75 11.20
N GLY A 231 11.89 -21.97 10.38
CA GLY A 231 11.76 -22.18 8.95
C GLY A 231 10.61 -23.15 8.59
N TYR A 232 10.42 -23.41 7.31
CA TYR A 232 9.28 -24.17 6.77
C TYR A 232 9.10 -25.61 7.33
N ALA A 233 10.15 -26.21 7.88
CA ALA A 233 10.16 -27.64 8.21
C ALA A 233 9.51 -27.99 9.53
N ALA A 234 9.23 -27.05 10.41
CA ALA A 234 8.91 -27.39 11.81
C ALA A 234 7.41 -27.36 12.15
N GLY A 235 6.55 -26.89 11.28
CA GLY A 235 5.09 -26.83 11.53
C GLY A 235 4.66 -25.92 12.69
N GLN A 236 5.60 -25.28 13.35
CA GLN A 236 5.36 -24.32 14.43
C GLN A 236 5.33 -22.92 13.86
N THR A 237 4.18 -22.25 14.00
CA THR A 237 3.99 -20.86 13.58
C THR A 237 3.67 -20.02 14.79
N GLU A 238 4.12 -18.77 14.75
CA GLU A 238 3.80 -17.72 15.72
C GLU A 238 2.96 -16.64 15.05
N ASP A 239 2.29 -15.86 15.86
CA ASP A 239 1.52 -14.70 15.38
C ASP A 239 2.46 -13.53 15.10
N TYR A 240 2.09 -12.67 14.17
CA TYR A 240 2.81 -11.42 13.94
C TYR A 240 1.96 -10.23 14.36
N LEU A 241 2.52 -9.38 15.20
CA LEU A 241 1.94 -8.13 15.64
C LEU A 241 2.83 -6.97 15.18
N GLY A 242 2.25 -6.02 14.44
CA GLY A 242 2.93 -4.79 14.07
C GLY A 242 2.17 -3.57 14.58
N ILE A 243 2.87 -2.65 15.22
CA ILE A 243 2.30 -1.39 15.73
C ILE A 243 3.01 -0.24 15.04
N THR A 244 2.25 0.73 14.53
CA THR A 244 2.80 1.91 13.83
C THR A 244 2.21 3.19 14.40
N GLY A 245 3.04 4.19 14.65
CA GLY A 245 2.65 5.53 15.07
C GLY A 245 3.13 6.59 14.08
N ARG A 246 2.28 7.57 13.73
CA ARG A 246 2.60 8.69 12.82
C ARG A 246 2.22 10.01 13.45
N LEU A 247 3.13 10.95 13.32
CA LEU A 247 2.90 12.33 13.71
C LEU A 247 3.46 13.25 12.63
N ALA A 248 2.66 14.20 12.17
CA ALA A 248 3.14 15.25 11.28
C ALA A 248 2.60 16.60 11.70
N THR A 249 3.45 17.62 11.58
CA THR A 249 3.11 19.02 11.80
C THR A 249 3.14 19.79 10.50
N GLN A 250 2.38 20.87 10.45
CA GLN A 250 2.42 21.83 9.35
C GLN A 250 2.46 23.26 9.85
N VAL A 251 3.27 24.07 9.20
CA VAL A 251 3.41 25.50 9.51
C VAL A 251 3.45 26.27 8.21
N THR A 252 2.64 27.33 8.11
CA THR A 252 2.75 28.27 6.99
C THR A 252 3.97 29.17 7.22
N ILE A 253 4.92 29.16 6.25
CA ILE A 253 6.17 29.94 6.34
C ILE A 253 5.98 31.30 5.68
N ARG A 254 5.42 31.33 4.48
CA ARG A 254 5.24 32.56 3.71
C ARG A 254 4.12 32.38 2.68
N ASN A 255 3.19 33.32 2.60
CA ASN A 255 2.01 33.25 1.72
C ASN A 255 1.30 31.88 1.88
N GLU A 256 1.26 31.09 0.80
CA GLU A 256 0.68 29.74 0.80
C GLU A 256 1.70 28.62 1.04
N MET A 257 3.00 28.95 1.12
CA MET A 257 4.07 27.99 1.32
C MET A 257 3.98 27.38 2.72
N LYS A 258 3.85 26.07 2.79
CA LYS A 258 3.78 25.31 4.06
C LYS A 258 5.01 24.39 4.20
N LEU A 259 5.57 24.35 5.41
CA LEU A 259 6.48 23.30 5.83
C LEU A 259 5.64 22.20 6.49
N VAL A 260 5.75 20.98 5.97
CA VAL A 260 5.14 19.78 6.58
C VAL A 260 6.27 18.85 6.98
N SER A 261 6.39 18.58 8.28
CA SER A 261 7.40 17.69 8.85
C SER A 261 6.73 16.53 9.54
N GLY A 262 7.23 15.32 9.34
CA GLY A 262 6.60 14.14 9.87
C GLY A 262 7.60 13.08 10.34
N VAL A 263 7.14 12.24 11.27
CA VAL A 263 7.83 11.05 11.76
C VAL A 263 6.85 9.87 11.77
N GLU A 264 7.34 8.71 11.40
CA GLU A 264 6.65 7.43 11.57
C GLU A 264 7.60 6.47 12.27
N LEU A 265 7.08 5.80 13.30
CA LEU A 265 7.76 4.76 14.06
C LEU A 265 6.94 3.49 13.98
N ALA A 266 7.61 2.35 13.88
CA ALA A 266 6.96 1.06 13.82
C ALA A 266 7.75 0.03 14.64
N TYR A 267 7.02 -0.91 15.27
CA TYR A 267 7.62 -1.94 16.11
C TYR A 267 6.83 -3.25 16.03
N ALA A 268 7.56 -4.36 15.87
CA ALA A 268 7.06 -5.72 15.96
C ALA A 268 7.74 -6.42 17.14
N PRO A 269 6.99 -6.85 18.18
CA PRO A 269 7.56 -7.57 19.32
C PRO A 269 8.03 -8.97 18.97
N ASP A 270 7.34 -9.63 18.04
CA ASP A 270 7.65 -10.98 17.59
C ASP A 270 8.22 -10.91 16.16
N THR A 271 9.40 -11.48 15.97
CA THR A 271 10.16 -11.34 14.72
C THR A 271 10.79 -12.67 14.31
N PRO A 272 11.10 -12.87 13.02
CA PRO A 272 11.78 -14.05 12.55
C PRO A 272 13.21 -14.17 13.14
N ARG A 273 13.71 -15.40 13.22
CA ARG A 273 15.10 -15.63 13.56
C ARG A 273 16.06 -15.15 12.46
N ALA A 274 17.22 -14.69 12.85
CA ALA A 274 18.29 -14.26 11.95
C ALA A 274 18.62 -15.35 10.90
N ALA A 275 18.61 -16.62 11.30
CA ALA A 275 18.83 -17.73 10.38
C ALA A 275 17.78 -17.84 9.26
N VAL A 276 16.51 -17.59 9.60
CA VAL A 276 15.38 -17.58 8.64
C VAL A 276 15.51 -16.43 7.65
N MET A 277 16.00 -15.27 8.13
CA MET A 277 16.22 -14.06 7.33
C MET A 277 17.55 -14.09 6.56
N ASN A 278 18.31 -15.18 6.66
CA ASN A 278 19.67 -15.28 6.12
C ASN A 278 20.64 -14.20 6.63
N LEU A 279 20.44 -13.75 7.87
CA LEU A 279 21.28 -12.73 8.51
C LEU A 279 22.27 -13.35 9.50
N PRO A 280 23.43 -12.70 9.76
CA PRO A 280 24.36 -13.12 10.78
C PRO A 280 23.72 -12.97 12.18
N GLY A 281 24.20 -13.77 13.14
CA GLY A 281 23.70 -13.77 14.51
C GLY A 281 22.89 -15.01 14.84
N ALA A 282 22.54 -15.12 16.13
CA ALA A 282 21.66 -16.15 16.69
C ALA A 282 20.50 -15.46 17.40
N GLY A 283 19.30 -16.04 17.34
CA GLY A 283 18.10 -15.44 17.91
C GLY A 283 17.27 -14.68 16.88
N ASP A 284 16.36 -13.88 17.38
CA ASP A 284 15.41 -13.10 16.56
C ASP A 284 16.08 -11.83 16.05
N VAL A 285 15.61 -11.32 14.91
CA VAL A 285 16.09 -10.07 14.35
C VAL A 285 15.32 -8.88 14.92
N ASP A 286 15.91 -7.69 14.87
CA ASP A 286 15.25 -6.47 15.33
C ASP A 286 14.03 -6.15 14.47
N GLY A 287 12.93 -5.75 15.12
CA GLY A 287 11.64 -5.46 14.52
C GLY A 287 11.25 -3.98 14.55
N PHE A 288 12.22 -3.08 14.60
CA PHE A 288 11.98 -1.64 14.61
C PHE A 288 12.05 -1.04 13.21
N ALA A 289 11.26 -0.01 12.95
CA ALA A 289 11.39 0.79 11.74
C ALA A 289 11.05 2.26 12.05
N TRP A 290 11.74 3.17 11.37
CA TRP A 290 11.52 4.60 11.54
C TRP A 290 11.74 5.37 10.25
N GLN A 291 11.02 6.47 10.09
CA GLN A 291 11.25 7.44 9.03
C GLN A 291 10.96 8.86 9.51
N VAL A 292 11.66 9.79 8.89
CA VAL A 292 11.39 11.23 8.99
C VAL A 292 11.16 11.80 7.60
N SER A 293 10.27 12.80 7.51
CA SER A 293 10.02 13.52 6.27
C SER A 293 9.98 15.02 6.48
N ILE A 294 10.47 15.75 5.49
CA ILE A 294 10.42 17.22 5.41
C ILE A 294 9.89 17.58 4.04
N ASN A 295 8.83 18.36 4.00
CA ASN A 295 8.18 18.75 2.74
C ASN A 295 7.93 20.25 2.72
N LEU A 296 8.32 20.89 1.64
CA LEU A 296 7.96 22.26 1.31
C LEU A 296 6.85 22.23 0.26
N MET A 297 5.65 22.58 0.70
CA MET A 297 4.45 22.63 -0.14
C MET A 297 4.27 24.03 -0.69
N ASP A 298 3.86 24.11 -1.96
CA ASP A 298 3.54 25.36 -2.65
C ASP A 298 4.66 26.42 -2.58
N ILE A 299 5.92 25.96 -2.84
CA ILE A 299 7.10 26.85 -2.97
C ILE A 299 6.95 27.84 -4.13
N ALA A 300 6.19 27.50 -5.13
CA ALA A 300 5.57 28.30 -6.17
C ALA A 300 4.19 27.67 -6.45
N PRO A 301 3.26 28.33 -7.14
CA PRO A 301 1.91 27.81 -7.37
C PRO A 301 1.91 26.38 -7.92
N GLY A 302 1.43 25.43 -7.11
CA GLY A 302 1.37 24.01 -7.42
C GLY A 302 2.70 23.24 -7.36
N HIS A 303 3.83 23.87 -7.00
CA HIS A 303 5.16 23.24 -6.92
C HIS A 303 5.50 22.85 -5.49
N SER A 304 5.91 21.62 -5.28
CA SER A 304 6.27 21.12 -3.95
C SER A 304 7.49 20.19 -4.02
N VAL A 305 8.28 20.15 -2.95
CA VAL A 305 9.44 19.27 -2.81
C VAL A 305 9.33 18.52 -1.48
N GLY A 306 9.66 17.24 -1.49
CA GLY A 306 9.67 16.41 -0.28
C GLY A 306 10.91 15.55 -0.19
N PHE A 307 11.44 15.46 1.02
CA PHE A 307 12.53 14.58 1.41
C PHE A 307 12.02 13.56 2.43
N VAL A 308 12.46 12.33 2.31
CA VAL A 308 12.26 11.28 3.32
C VAL A 308 13.52 10.47 3.50
N HIS A 309 13.81 10.13 4.73
CA HIS A 309 14.85 9.18 5.12
C HIS A 309 14.34 8.29 6.22
N GLY A 310 14.73 6.99 6.20
CA GLY A 310 14.35 6.05 7.23
C GLY A 310 14.99 4.68 7.04
N GLU A 311 14.79 3.85 8.05
CA GLU A 311 15.32 2.50 8.13
C GLU A 311 14.22 1.52 8.53
N ASN A 312 14.34 0.33 8.04
CA ASN A 312 13.44 -0.78 8.32
C ASN A 312 14.28 -2.00 8.68
N ASP A 313 14.30 -2.38 9.95
CA ASP A 313 14.98 -3.58 10.41
C ASP A 313 14.41 -4.84 9.76
N ALA A 314 15.17 -5.92 9.85
CA ALA A 314 14.82 -7.17 9.17
C ALA A 314 13.52 -7.80 9.66
N GLY A 315 13.14 -7.59 10.92
CA GLY A 315 11.95 -8.14 11.55
C GLY A 315 10.67 -7.33 11.31
N TRP A 316 10.76 -6.10 10.78
CA TRP A 316 9.56 -5.38 10.37
C TRP A 316 9.15 -5.77 8.95
N LEU A 317 8.09 -6.56 8.81
CA LEU A 317 7.71 -7.26 7.57
C LEU A 317 6.53 -6.63 6.81
N LEU A 318 5.95 -5.54 7.29
CA LEU A 318 4.72 -4.96 6.72
C LEU A 318 4.95 -3.90 5.64
N SER A 319 6.13 -3.27 5.60
CA SER A 319 6.37 -2.17 4.68
C SER A 319 6.53 -2.63 3.23
N THR A 320 5.73 -2.03 2.36
CA THR A 320 5.89 -2.19 0.90
C THR A 320 6.76 -1.10 0.28
N ASP A 321 6.98 0.01 1.00
CA ASP A 321 7.76 1.14 0.51
C ASP A 321 9.26 0.96 0.76
N PHE A 322 9.65 0.45 1.93
CA PHE A 322 11.05 0.30 2.34
C PHE A 322 11.63 -1.07 1.98
N GLY A 323 10.86 -2.13 2.14
CA GLY A 323 11.40 -3.49 2.23
C GLY A 323 11.97 -3.74 3.63
N ASN A 324 12.23 -4.99 3.99
CA ASN A 324 12.88 -5.37 5.24
C ASN A 324 14.41 -5.32 5.12
N ASN A 325 15.11 -5.07 6.23
CA ASN A 325 16.56 -4.94 6.29
C ASN A 325 17.10 -3.85 5.34
N ALA A 326 16.45 -2.69 5.30
CA ALA A 326 16.80 -1.66 4.33
C ALA A 326 16.71 -0.24 4.88
N SER A 327 17.66 0.61 4.53
CA SER A 327 17.53 2.06 4.56
C SER A 327 16.93 2.58 3.25
N LEU A 328 16.30 3.74 3.31
CA LEU A 328 15.78 4.45 2.16
C LEU A 328 15.94 5.95 2.33
N THR A 329 16.48 6.59 1.30
CA THR A 329 16.53 8.06 1.17
C THR A 329 15.87 8.44 -0.14
N GLU A 330 14.94 9.39 -0.11
CA GLU A 330 14.24 9.84 -1.31
C GLU A 330 14.07 11.36 -1.32
N LEU A 331 14.33 11.97 -2.47
CA LEU A 331 13.94 13.32 -2.82
C LEU A 331 12.91 13.27 -3.93
N ARG A 332 11.78 13.98 -3.74
CA ARG A 332 10.70 14.04 -4.72
C ARG A 332 10.27 15.47 -4.96
N TYR A 333 10.12 15.79 -6.22
CA TYR A 333 9.46 16.99 -6.70
C TYR A 333 8.07 16.64 -7.24
N ALA A 334 7.11 17.54 -7.01
CA ALA A 334 5.74 17.43 -7.53
C ALA A 334 5.28 18.79 -8.05
N TRP A 335 4.67 18.81 -9.22
CA TRP A 335 4.04 19.96 -9.82
C TRP A 335 2.62 19.66 -10.27
N ARG A 336 1.67 20.46 -9.79
CA ARG A 336 0.26 20.41 -10.14
C ARG A 336 -0.12 21.62 -10.97
N PRO A 337 0.02 21.57 -12.31
CA PRO A 337 -0.28 22.70 -13.18
C PRO A 337 -1.77 23.09 -13.16
N MET A 338 -2.64 22.10 -12.95
CA MET A 338 -4.09 22.29 -12.87
C MET A 338 -4.72 21.10 -12.11
N SER A 339 -6.01 21.21 -11.79
CA SER A 339 -6.77 20.12 -11.15
C SER A 339 -6.70 18.83 -11.96
N GLY A 340 -6.52 17.70 -11.29
CA GLY A 340 -6.42 16.39 -11.92
C GLY A 340 -5.06 16.08 -12.55
N HIS A 341 -4.13 17.02 -12.65
CA HIS A 341 -2.84 16.84 -13.31
C HIS A 341 -1.68 16.87 -12.30
N LEU A 342 -0.77 15.92 -12.41
CA LEU A 342 0.40 15.83 -11.54
C LEU A 342 1.63 15.36 -12.31
N PHE A 343 2.65 16.20 -12.34
CA PHE A 343 4.00 15.83 -12.77
C PHE A 343 4.86 15.54 -11.54
N GLU A 344 5.65 14.48 -11.57
CA GLU A 344 6.57 14.11 -10.49
C GLU A 344 7.93 13.69 -11.04
N ALA A 345 8.98 14.09 -10.33
CA ALA A 345 10.33 13.55 -10.49
C ALA A 345 10.83 13.06 -9.13
N ARG A 346 11.57 11.94 -9.13
CA ARG A 346 12.10 11.33 -7.92
C ARG A 346 13.49 10.79 -8.14
N ILE A 347 14.35 10.99 -7.15
CA ILE A 347 15.60 10.26 -6.96
C ILE A 347 15.48 9.51 -5.64
N ARG A 348 15.86 8.23 -5.62
CA ARG A 348 15.82 7.39 -4.41
C ARG A 348 17.04 6.48 -4.35
N GLN A 349 17.57 6.34 -3.15
CA GLN A 349 18.59 5.36 -2.80
C GLN A 349 18.04 4.41 -1.74
N ARG A 350 18.34 3.12 -1.90
CA ARG A 350 18.08 2.07 -0.90
C ARG A 350 19.32 1.23 -0.72
N GLU A 351 19.56 0.76 0.52
CA GLU A 351 20.70 -0.08 0.85
C GLU A 351 20.31 -1.07 1.96
N ASP A 352 20.87 -2.29 1.89
CA ASP A 352 20.75 -3.26 3.00
C ASP A 352 21.42 -2.72 4.25
N LEU A 353 20.74 -2.77 5.41
CA LEU A 353 21.33 -2.42 6.71
C LEU A 353 22.40 -3.43 7.13
N ILE A 354 22.08 -4.71 7.00
CA ILE A 354 22.94 -5.84 7.37
C ILE A 354 23.14 -6.73 6.15
N GLN A 355 24.40 -7.10 5.88
CA GLN A 355 24.73 -8.03 4.80
C GLN A 355 24.20 -9.43 5.13
N GLN A 356 23.55 -10.09 4.18
CA GLN A 356 23.12 -11.48 4.32
C GLN A 356 24.30 -12.44 4.36
N ARG A 357 24.15 -13.57 5.06
CA ARG A 357 25.23 -14.56 5.27
C ARG A 357 25.79 -15.12 3.95
N THR A 358 24.90 -15.38 2.99
CA THR A 358 25.29 -15.96 1.70
C THR A 358 25.59 -14.91 0.63
N ALA A 359 25.46 -13.62 0.98
CA ALA A 359 25.66 -12.54 0.04
C ALA A 359 27.16 -12.18 -0.09
N VAL A 360 27.59 -11.90 -1.31
CA VAL A 360 28.92 -11.38 -1.61
C VAL A 360 29.08 -9.94 -1.06
N ARG A 361 27.98 -9.18 -1.09
CA ARG A 361 27.93 -7.80 -0.62
C ARG A 361 26.50 -7.41 -0.16
N LYS A 362 26.36 -6.24 0.44
CA LYS A 362 25.05 -5.59 0.65
C LYS A 362 24.43 -5.24 -0.70
N ARG A 363 23.11 -5.33 -0.80
CA ARG A 363 22.39 -4.78 -1.95
C ARG A 363 22.31 -3.28 -1.80
N SER A 364 22.58 -2.55 -2.87
CA SER A 364 22.27 -1.13 -3.01
C SER A 364 21.48 -0.88 -4.29
N GLU A 365 20.63 0.13 -4.30
CA GLU A 365 19.82 0.51 -5.46
C GLU A 365 19.67 2.01 -5.48
N GLN A 366 19.99 2.60 -6.62
CA GLN A 366 19.61 3.97 -6.95
C GLN A 366 18.53 3.93 -8.03
N ASP A 367 17.44 4.64 -7.83
CA ASP A 367 16.40 4.76 -8.83
C ASP A 367 15.97 6.20 -9.06
N PHE A 368 15.61 6.45 -10.31
CA PHE A 368 15.07 7.70 -10.77
C PHE A 368 13.78 7.47 -11.54
N TYR A 369 12.81 8.34 -11.37
CA TYR A 369 11.69 8.41 -12.32
C TYR A 369 11.24 9.83 -12.59
N VAL A 370 10.68 9.98 -13.81
CA VAL A 370 9.84 11.11 -14.19
C VAL A 370 8.50 10.56 -14.63
N ARG A 371 7.41 11.11 -14.11
CA ARG A 371 6.07 10.64 -14.46
C ARG A 371 5.05 11.75 -14.50
N TYR A 372 4.04 11.56 -15.34
CA TYR A 372 2.87 12.39 -15.44
C TYR A 372 1.61 11.57 -15.12
N SER A 373 0.72 12.15 -14.34
CA SER A 373 -0.54 11.51 -13.94
C SER A 373 -1.70 12.44 -14.26
N ILE A 374 -2.78 11.86 -14.80
CA ILE A 374 -4.05 12.54 -15.06
C ILE A 374 -5.11 11.78 -14.27
N SER A 375 -5.98 12.50 -13.55
CA SER A 375 -7.14 11.95 -12.84
C SER A 375 -8.40 12.67 -13.29
N ILE A 376 -9.45 11.89 -13.56
CA ILE A 376 -10.77 12.34 -14.05
C ILE A 376 -11.81 12.00 -12.99
#